data_5220be514c45dfc819a950b7088042e4
#
_entry.id   5220be514c45dfc819a950b7088042e4
#
_cell.length_a   1.000
_cell.length_b   1.000
_cell.length_c   1.000
_cell.angle_alpha   90.00
_cell.angle_beta   90.00
_cell.angle_gamma   90.00
#
_symmetry.space_group_name_H-M   'P 1'
#
loop_
_entity.id
_entity.type
_entity.pdbx_description
1 polymer ?
#
loop_
_entity_poly.entity_id
_entity_poly.type
_entity_poly.pdbx_seq_one_letter_code
_entity_poly.pdbx_strand_id
1 'polypeptide(L)'
;MGDKNFIAGIGCTNVDILYSGIDRLPNEGEEIYAKHFSLQLGGGVPATLINLGRLGIKTKIATELGDDIFSNYARQEFEKCGVSPINLYKGDDDIPLNVTSAMITSRDRTFMSYGHGSVEATPDALDAAYKMCTGAKIVIMHTGGFLPVYKKLKSEGTMLVFDCGWDDNLSLENYKEHLELADYYTPNQKEALKITDTDTPEKAADVLSNYFEKVIVKLDKDGCLGMEN
;
A
#
# COMPACT_ATOMS: atom_id res chain seq x y z
N MET A 1 3.44 13.37 -27.24
CA MET A 1 2.73 13.60 -25.97
C MET A 1 2.28 12.24 -25.48
N GLY A 2 2.87 11.73 -24.37
CA GLY A 2 2.50 10.43 -23.82
C GLY A 2 1.06 10.45 -23.32
N ASP A 3 0.41 9.29 -23.37
CA ASP A 3 -0.96 9.07 -22.85
C ASP A 3 -1.00 9.41 -21.35
N LYS A 4 -1.52 10.58 -20.99
CA LYS A 4 -1.64 11.08 -19.60
C LYS A 4 -2.78 10.43 -18.81
N ASN A 5 -3.31 9.30 -19.29
CA ASN A 5 -4.51 8.69 -18.73
C ASN A 5 -4.18 7.38 -17.97
N PHE A 6 -3.27 7.44 -17.03
CA PHE A 6 -2.92 6.31 -16.18
C PHE A 6 -2.78 6.73 -14.72
N ILE A 7 -2.88 5.77 -13.82
CA ILE A 7 -2.60 5.92 -12.39
C ILE A 7 -1.30 5.20 -12.07
N ALA A 8 -0.45 5.80 -11.26
CA ALA A 8 0.80 5.20 -10.83
C ALA A 8 0.87 5.10 -9.30
N GLY A 9 1.83 4.34 -8.81
CA GLY A 9 2.14 4.28 -7.39
C GLY A 9 3.57 3.82 -7.13
N ILE A 10 4.09 4.17 -5.97
CA ILE A 10 5.38 3.72 -5.47
C ILE A 10 5.13 3.00 -4.15
N GLY A 11 5.54 1.76 -4.03
CA GLY A 11 5.28 1.03 -2.78
C GLY A 11 5.82 -0.39 -2.76
N CYS A 12 5.85 -0.97 -1.56
CA CYS A 12 6.30 -2.34 -1.36
C CYS A 12 5.28 -3.34 -1.90
N THR A 13 5.77 -4.29 -2.68
CA THR A 13 4.99 -5.48 -3.03
C THR A 13 5.08 -6.48 -1.89
N ASN A 14 3.95 -7.05 -1.52
CA ASN A 14 3.84 -8.13 -0.55
C ASN A 14 3.20 -9.36 -1.20
N VAL A 15 3.70 -10.55 -0.88
CA VAL A 15 3.04 -11.82 -1.22
C VAL A 15 2.47 -12.41 0.05
N ASP A 16 1.15 -12.50 0.12
CA ASP A 16 0.43 -13.05 1.26
C ASP A 16 0.16 -14.54 1.05
N ILE A 17 0.69 -15.37 1.95
CA ILE A 17 0.45 -16.80 2.06
C ILE A 17 -0.67 -16.99 3.07
N LEU A 18 -1.88 -17.28 2.60
CA LEU A 18 -3.07 -17.32 3.44
C LEU A 18 -3.47 -18.77 3.77
N TYR A 19 -3.56 -19.05 5.06
CA TYR A 19 -4.12 -20.29 5.61
C TYR A 19 -5.45 -19.97 6.29
N SER A 20 -6.55 -20.61 5.87
CA SER A 20 -7.86 -20.38 6.47
C SER A 20 -8.64 -21.66 6.74
N GLY A 21 -9.74 -21.53 7.49
CA GLY A 21 -10.52 -22.69 7.94
C GLY A 21 -9.82 -23.46 9.06
N ILE A 22 -9.05 -22.78 9.90
CA ILE A 22 -8.47 -23.29 11.14
C ILE A 22 -9.30 -22.76 12.33
N ASP A 23 -9.47 -23.61 13.34
CA ASP A 23 -10.27 -23.25 14.52
C ASP A 23 -9.45 -22.45 15.56
N ARG A 24 -8.13 -22.65 15.56
CA ARG A 24 -7.16 -21.98 16.44
C ARG A 24 -5.79 -21.87 15.77
N LEU A 25 -4.91 -21.10 16.37
CA LEU A 25 -3.48 -21.12 16.02
C LEU A 25 -2.80 -22.37 16.61
N PRO A 26 -1.76 -22.92 15.97
CA PRO A 26 -0.94 -23.98 16.54
C PRO A 26 -0.21 -23.46 17.79
N ASN A 27 -0.04 -24.32 18.80
CA ASN A 27 0.92 -24.07 19.86
C ASN A 27 2.33 -24.36 19.38
N GLU A 28 3.33 -23.91 20.12
CA GLU A 28 4.73 -24.21 19.83
C GLU A 28 4.95 -25.74 19.79
N GLY A 29 5.55 -26.23 18.70
CA GLY A 29 5.79 -27.64 18.46
C GLY A 29 4.61 -28.41 17.85
N GLU A 30 3.45 -27.79 17.64
CA GLU A 30 2.29 -28.43 17.01
C GLU A 30 2.27 -28.22 15.47
N GLU A 31 1.71 -29.21 14.79
CA GLU A 31 1.29 -29.10 13.38
C GLU A 31 -0.23 -29.16 13.31
N ILE A 32 -0.84 -28.20 12.59
CA ILE A 32 -2.27 -28.23 12.25
C ILE A 32 -2.47 -28.04 10.77
N TYR A 33 -3.57 -28.53 10.24
CA TYR A 33 -3.89 -28.45 8.81
C TYR A 33 -5.00 -27.42 8.57
N ALA A 34 -4.72 -26.46 7.69
CA ALA A 34 -5.73 -25.52 7.22
C ALA A 34 -6.63 -26.17 6.14
N LYS A 35 -7.91 -25.82 6.12
CA LYS A 35 -8.84 -26.30 5.09
C LYS A 35 -8.64 -25.62 3.74
N HIS A 36 -8.13 -24.38 3.74
CA HIS A 36 -7.94 -23.60 2.53
C HIS A 36 -6.56 -22.94 2.54
N PHE A 37 -5.99 -22.84 1.35
CA PHE A 37 -4.72 -22.20 1.08
C PHE A 37 -4.86 -21.28 -0.13
N SER A 38 -4.28 -20.08 -0.08
CA SER A 38 -4.17 -19.21 -1.26
C SER A 38 -2.93 -18.32 -1.18
N LEU A 39 -2.46 -17.91 -2.35
CA LEU A 39 -1.46 -16.85 -2.51
C LEU A 39 -2.16 -15.62 -3.06
N GLN A 40 -1.85 -14.45 -2.53
CA GLN A 40 -2.39 -13.18 -2.99
C GLN A 40 -1.30 -12.11 -3.00
N LEU A 41 -1.41 -11.13 -3.92
CA LEU A 41 -0.62 -9.92 -3.81
C LEU A 41 -1.25 -8.99 -2.78
N GLY A 42 -0.42 -8.56 -1.84
CA GLY A 42 -0.70 -7.56 -0.83
C GLY A 42 0.15 -6.32 -0.98
N GLY A 43 0.15 -5.49 0.07
CA GLY A 43 0.70 -4.15 0.09
C GLY A 43 -0.36 -3.10 -0.29
N GLY A 44 -0.38 -1.95 0.39
CA GLY A 44 -1.43 -0.94 0.17
C GLY A 44 -1.47 -0.44 -1.27
N VAL A 45 -0.32 0.02 -1.79
CA VAL A 45 -0.20 0.54 -3.17
C VAL A 45 -0.42 -0.55 -4.22
N PRO A 46 0.23 -1.73 -4.15
CA PRO A 46 -0.01 -2.80 -5.12
C PRO A 46 -1.47 -3.24 -5.17
N ALA A 47 -2.11 -3.46 -4.02
CA ALA A 47 -3.51 -3.89 -3.96
C ALA A 47 -4.46 -2.84 -4.58
N THR A 48 -4.21 -1.56 -4.33
CA THR A 48 -4.98 -0.46 -4.95
C THR A 48 -4.83 -0.49 -6.48
N LEU A 49 -3.61 -0.57 -6.99
CA LEU A 49 -3.35 -0.56 -8.43
C LEU A 49 -3.88 -1.81 -9.14
N ILE A 50 -3.80 -2.98 -8.52
CA ILE A 50 -4.38 -4.23 -9.02
C ILE A 50 -5.90 -4.10 -9.16
N ASN A 51 -6.58 -3.58 -8.14
CA ASN A 51 -8.02 -3.39 -8.20
C ASN A 51 -8.43 -2.38 -9.28
N LEU A 52 -7.69 -1.29 -9.43
CA LEU A 52 -7.89 -0.34 -10.52
C LEU A 52 -7.65 -0.98 -11.90
N GLY A 53 -6.61 -1.80 -12.03
CA GLY A 53 -6.32 -2.54 -13.26
C GLY A 53 -7.45 -3.52 -13.63
N ARG A 54 -8.00 -4.25 -12.66
CA ARG A 54 -9.19 -5.12 -12.84
C ARG A 54 -10.43 -4.34 -13.30
N LEU A 55 -10.53 -3.06 -12.96
CA LEU A 55 -11.57 -2.15 -13.45
C LEU A 55 -11.26 -1.56 -14.84
N GLY A 56 -10.17 -1.99 -15.48
CA GLY A 56 -9.76 -1.54 -16.82
C GLY A 56 -9.00 -0.22 -16.86
N ILE A 57 -8.56 0.28 -15.70
CA ILE A 57 -7.74 1.48 -15.63
C ILE A 57 -6.26 1.09 -15.86
N LYS A 58 -5.57 1.83 -16.73
CA LYS A 58 -4.13 1.65 -16.92
C LYS A 58 -3.39 2.04 -15.66
N THR A 59 -2.60 1.11 -15.12
CA THR A 59 -1.85 1.32 -13.89
C THR A 59 -0.37 0.97 -14.05
N LYS A 60 0.48 1.66 -13.28
CA LYS A 60 1.93 1.39 -13.21
C LYS A 60 2.38 1.40 -11.77
N ILE A 61 3.35 0.57 -11.43
CA ILE A 61 3.94 0.52 -10.10
C ILE A 61 5.46 0.56 -10.15
N ALA A 62 6.07 1.35 -9.26
CA ALA A 62 7.48 1.28 -8.94
C ALA A 62 7.62 0.52 -7.62
N THR A 63 8.32 -0.62 -7.66
CA THR A 63 8.44 -1.55 -6.53
C THR A 63 9.73 -2.35 -6.64
N GLU A 64 10.08 -3.11 -5.61
CA GLU A 64 11.23 -3.99 -5.61
C GLU A 64 10.83 -5.41 -5.97
N LEU A 65 11.53 -6.02 -6.93
CA LEU A 65 11.30 -7.38 -7.41
C LEU A 65 12.65 -8.03 -7.77
N GLY A 66 12.92 -9.21 -7.21
CA GLY A 66 14.09 -10.04 -7.53
C GLY A 66 13.81 -11.07 -8.64
N ASP A 67 14.64 -12.10 -8.71
CA ASP A 67 14.48 -13.24 -9.62
C ASP A 67 13.94 -14.50 -8.91
N ASP A 68 13.47 -14.32 -7.68
CA ASP A 68 12.90 -15.36 -6.83
C ASP A 68 11.47 -15.77 -7.24
N ILE A 69 10.96 -16.83 -6.60
CA ILE A 69 9.64 -17.39 -6.89
C ILE A 69 8.49 -16.42 -6.56
N PHE A 70 8.63 -15.61 -5.49
CA PHE A 70 7.59 -14.67 -5.08
C PHE A 70 7.56 -13.44 -5.98
N SER A 71 8.72 -12.93 -6.38
CA SER A 71 8.85 -11.85 -7.36
C SER A 71 8.29 -12.27 -8.73
N ASN A 72 8.53 -13.51 -9.15
CA ASN A 72 7.95 -14.04 -10.39
C ASN A 72 6.43 -14.21 -10.30
N TYR A 73 5.92 -14.66 -9.17
CA TYR A 73 4.47 -14.68 -8.90
C TYR A 73 3.89 -13.25 -8.95
N ALA A 74 4.54 -12.29 -8.32
CA ALA A 74 4.09 -10.90 -8.32
C ALA A 74 4.00 -10.32 -9.74
N ARG A 75 5.01 -10.56 -10.60
CA ARG A 75 5.00 -10.13 -12.01
C ARG A 75 3.82 -10.72 -12.78
N GLN A 76 3.54 -12.01 -12.59
CA GLN A 76 2.40 -12.67 -13.25
C GLN A 76 1.06 -12.09 -12.81
N GLU A 77 0.88 -11.81 -11.52
CA GLU A 77 -0.36 -11.22 -11.01
C GLU A 77 -0.53 -9.77 -11.48
N PHE A 78 0.54 -8.97 -11.53
CA PHE A 78 0.52 -7.63 -12.13
C PHE A 78 0.10 -7.68 -13.59
N GLU A 79 0.70 -8.56 -14.39
CA GLU A 79 0.37 -8.75 -15.80
C GLU A 79 -1.10 -9.12 -16.00
N LYS A 80 -1.62 -10.11 -15.25
CA LYS A 80 -3.03 -10.54 -15.29
C LYS A 80 -4.00 -9.41 -15.00
N CYS A 81 -3.59 -8.44 -14.17
CA CYS A 81 -4.42 -7.30 -13.77
C CYS A 81 -4.14 -6.03 -14.61
N GLY A 82 -3.27 -6.10 -15.62
CA GLY A 82 -2.93 -4.94 -16.45
C GLY A 82 -2.10 -3.87 -15.75
N VAL A 83 -1.41 -4.22 -14.67
CA VAL A 83 -0.47 -3.35 -13.96
C VAL A 83 0.92 -3.50 -14.57
N SER A 84 1.59 -2.40 -14.92
CA SER A 84 2.96 -2.41 -15.47
C SER A 84 3.98 -2.10 -14.36
N PRO A 85 4.74 -3.09 -13.85
CA PRO A 85 5.74 -2.86 -12.84
C PRO A 85 7.05 -2.33 -13.45
N ILE A 86 7.74 -1.42 -12.74
CA ILE A 86 9.16 -1.18 -12.89
C ILE A 86 9.88 -1.65 -11.64
N ASN A 87 11.05 -2.25 -11.83
CA ASN A 87 11.87 -2.74 -10.73
C ASN A 87 12.82 -1.65 -10.23
N LEU A 88 12.75 -1.34 -8.93
CA LEU A 88 13.66 -0.42 -8.25
C LEU A 88 14.82 -1.14 -7.57
N TYR A 89 14.70 -2.45 -7.38
CA TYR A 89 15.70 -3.26 -6.68
C TYR A 89 17.00 -3.40 -7.49
N LYS A 90 18.13 -3.21 -6.81
CA LYS A 90 19.49 -3.31 -7.37
C LYS A 90 20.43 -4.16 -6.50
N GLY A 91 19.91 -4.75 -5.43
CA GLY A 91 20.68 -5.57 -4.51
C GLY A 91 20.81 -7.01 -4.96
N ASP A 92 21.45 -7.80 -4.11
CA ASP A 92 21.73 -9.24 -4.29
C ASP A 92 20.94 -10.12 -3.31
N ASP A 93 19.91 -9.57 -2.63
CA ASP A 93 19.07 -10.34 -1.71
C ASP A 93 18.25 -11.40 -2.46
N ASP A 94 18.07 -12.55 -1.86
CA ASP A 94 17.32 -13.64 -2.45
C ASP A 94 15.84 -13.28 -2.66
N ILE A 95 15.23 -12.52 -1.73
CA ILE A 95 13.81 -12.12 -1.76
C ILE A 95 13.69 -10.64 -1.36
N PRO A 96 13.65 -9.68 -2.32
CA PRO A 96 13.58 -8.25 -2.01
C PRO A 96 12.19 -7.74 -1.64
N LEU A 97 11.13 -8.45 -2.02
CA LEU A 97 9.76 -8.09 -1.64
C LEU A 97 9.37 -8.66 -0.28
N ASN A 98 8.26 -8.17 0.28
CA ASN A 98 7.74 -8.70 1.53
C ASN A 98 6.97 -10.02 1.30
N VAL A 99 7.10 -10.96 2.23
CA VAL A 99 6.32 -12.20 2.27
C VAL A 99 5.63 -12.30 3.62
N THR A 100 4.31 -12.44 3.62
CA THR A 100 3.51 -12.53 4.84
C THR A 100 2.77 -13.85 4.91
N SER A 101 2.96 -14.61 5.98
CA SER A 101 2.09 -15.74 6.32
C SER A 101 0.94 -15.24 7.17
N ALA A 102 -0.29 -15.51 6.74
CA ALA A 102 -1.50 -15.15 7.46
C ALA A 102 -2.29 -16.40 7.86
N MET A 103 -2.51 -16.57 9.14
CA MET A 103 -3.38 -17.60 9.72
C MET A 103 -4.71 -16.98 10.10
N ILE A 104 -5.80 -17.46 9.49
CA ILE A 104 -7.14 -16.87 9.58
C ILE A 104 -8.07 -17.85 10.32
N THR A 105 -8.46 -17.46 11.51
CA THR A 105 -9.48 -18.16 12.32
C THR A 105 -10.85 -17.49 12.15
N SER A 106 -11.88 -18.05 12.77
CA SER A 106 -13.21 -17.44 12.81
C SER A 106 -13.25 -16.13 13.62
N ARG A 107 -12.23 -15.84 14.43
CA ARG A 107 -12.17 -14.67 15.31
C ARG A 107 -11.39 -13.51 14.71
N ASP A 108 -10.18 -13.78 14.19
CA ASP A 108 -9.29 -12.75 13.63
C ASP A 108 -8.16 -13.40 12.81
N ARG A 109 -7.28 -12.57 12.29
CA ARG A 109 -6.10 -12.91 11.49
C ARG A 109 -4.84 -12.70 12.31
N THR A 110 -3.87 -13.58 12.16
CA THR A 110 -2.52 -13.45 12.73
C THR A 110 -1.52 -13.48 11.60
N PHE A 111 -0.54 -12.57 11.64
CA PHE A 111 0.44 -12.39 10.60
C PHE A 111 1.85 -12.61 11.10
N MET A 112 2.69 -13.17 10.23
CA MET A 112 4.13 -13.18 10.38
C MET A 112 4.74 -12.79 9.03
N SER A 113 5.51 -11.70 9.02
CA SER A 113 6.06 -11.12 7.80
C SER A 113 7.58 -11.19 7.77
N TYR A 114 8.11 -11.41 6.58
CA TYR A 114 9.50 -11.22 6.20
C TYR A 114 9.60 -10.05 5.24
N GLY A 115 10.66 -9.25 5.33
CA GLY A 115 10.96 -8.14 4.42
C GLY A 115 11.36 -6.86 5.15
N HIS A 116 11.59 -5.81 4.38
CA HIS A 116 12.10 -4.53 4.88
C HIS A 116 10.99 -3.49 5.16
N GLY A 117 9.74 -3.77 4.78
CA GLY A 117 8.59 -2.89 5.02
C GLY A 117 8.56 -1.60 4.19
N SER A 118 9.66 -1.23 3.54
CA SER A 118 9.77 -0.02 2.70
C SER A 118 10.67 -0.25 1.50
N VAL A 119 10.39 0.46 0.40
CA VAL A 119 11.25 0.51 -0.79
C VAL A 119 12.42 1.44 -0.49
N GLU A 120 13.63 1.02 -0.83
CA GLU A 120 14.82 1.84 -0.63
C GLU A 120 14.87 3.02 -1.62
N ALA A 121 14.97 4.23 -1.08
CA ALA A 121 14.98 5.47 -1.87
C ALA A 121 16.42 5.88 -2.28
N THR A 122 17.11 5.02 -3.01
CA THR A 122 18.40 5.37 -3.61
C THR A 122 18.24 6.46 -4.69
N PRO A 123 19.30 7.22 -5.05
CA PRO A 123 19.21 8.21 -6.12
C PRO A 123 18.67 7.64 -7.45
N ASP A 124 19.07 6.42 -7.82
CA ASP A 124 18.58 5.74 -9.02
C ASP A 124 17.12 5.35 -8.91
N ALA A 125 16.68 4.86 -7.72
CA ALA A 125 15.28 4.53 -7.45
C ALA A 125 14.40 5.77 -7.50
N LEU A 126 14.84 6.90 -6.94
CA LEU A 126 14.13 8.18 -7.02
C LEU A 126 13.95 8.65 -8.46
N ASP A 127 15.03 8.60 -9.28
CA ASP A 127 14.96 8.99 -10.69
C ASP A 127 14.06 8.06 -11.52
N ALA A 128 14.18 6.75 -11.33
CA ALA A 128 13.34 5.75 -12.01
C ALA A 128 11.86 5.90 -11.63
N ALA A 129 11.56 6.06 -10.35
CA ALA A 129 10.20 6.26 -9.86
C ALA A 129 9.59 7.57 -10.39
N TYR A 130 10.36 8.67 -10.38
CA TYR A 130 9.91 9.94 -10.95
C TYR A 130 9.58 9.80 -12.44
N LYS A 131 10.50 9.23 -13.24
CA LYS A 131 10.28 9.00 -14.69
C LYS A 131 9.03 8.16 -14.96
N MET A 132 8.80 7.10 -14.18
CA MET A 132 7.63 6.24 -14.31
C MET A 132 6.33 6.97 -13.98
N CYS A 133 6.33 7.80 -12.92
CA CYS A 133 5.16 8.55 -12.49
C CYS A 133 4.88 9.80 -13.33
N THR A 134 5.87 10.31 -14.10
CA THR A 134 5.70 11.51 -14.92
C THR A 134 4.54 11.36 -15.90
N GLY A 135 3.59 12.30 -15.84
CA GLY A 135 2.38 12.31 -16.65
C GLY A 135 1.26 11.42 -16.14
N ALA A 136 1.40 10.78 -14.97
CA ALA A 136 0.28 10.13 -14.29
C ALA A 136 -0.76 11.17 -13.88
N LYS A 137 -2.04 10.82 -13.97
CA LYS A 137 -3.13 11.65 -13.48
C LYS A 137 -3.19 11.63 -11.95
N ILE A 138 -2.96 10.46 -11.37
CA ILE A 138 -2.96 10.22 -9.93
C ILE A 138 -1.72 9.39 -9.58
N VAL A 139 -1.09 9.69 -8.46
CA VAL A 139 -0.05 8.84 -7.87
C VAL A 139 -0.47 8.43 -6.46
N ILE A 140 -0.50 7.12 -6.24
CA ILE A 140 -0.70 6.55 -4.90
C ILE A 140 0.65 6.62 -4.16
N MET A 141 0.67 7.39 -3.08
CA MET A 141 1.83 7.58 -2.22
C MET A 141 1.87 6.49 -1.16
N HIS A 142 3.07 6.08 -0.81
CA HIS A 142 3.37 5.32 0.38
C HIS A 142 4.38 6.07 1.24
N THR A 143 4.58 5.63 2.46
CA THR A 143 5.63 6.11 3.36
C THR A 143 7.03 5.81 2.81
N GLY A 144 8.06 6.44 3.39
CA GLY A 144 9.45 6.22 3.01
C GLY A 144 10.09 7.42 2.32
N GLY A 145 11.28 7.22 1.77
CA GLY A 145 12.16 8.28 1.26
C GLY A 145 11.75 8.94 -0.07
N PHE A 146 10.57 8.65 -0.62
CA PHE A 146 10.12 9.18 -1.93
C PHE A 146 9.45 10.56 -1.89
N LEU A 147 9.41 11.24 -0.75
CA LEU A 147 8.88 12.61 -0.64
C LEU A 147 9.42 13.58 -1.71
N PRO A 148 10.73 13.58 -2.09
CA PRO A 148 11.22 14.46 -3.14
C PRO A 148 10.54 14.22 -4.50
N VAL A 149 10.23 12.96 -4.82
CA VAL A 149 9.50 12.58 -6.04
C VAL A 149 8.07 13.11 -5.99
N TYR A 150 7.37 12.89 -4.87
CA TYR A 150 5.99 13.36 -4.70
C TYR A 150 5.88 14.89 -4.75
N LYS A 151 6.80 15.62 -4.08
CA LYS A 151 6.84 17.09 -4.13
C LYS A 151 6.98 17.61 -5.57
N LYS A 152 7.84 16.97 -6.36
CA LYS A 152 8.04 17.33 -7.76
C LYS A 152 6.81 17.04 -8.63
N LEU A 153 6.22 15.85 -8.51
CA LEU A 153 5.00 15.47 -9.22
C LEU A 153 3.82 16.38 -8.87
N LYS A 154 3.67 16.75 -7.60
CA LYS A 154 2.66 17.71 -7.13
C LYS A 154 2.81 19.06 -7.82
N SER A 155 4.05 19.59 -7.91
CA SER A 155 4.34 20.86 -8.59
C SER A 155 4.03 20.84 -10.10
N GLU A 156 3.97 19.65 -10.70
CA GLU A 156 3.60 19.41 -12.09
C GLU A 156 2.10 19.17 -12.30
N GLY A 157 1.31 19.24 -11.23
CA GLY A 157 -0.15 19.11 -11.25
C GLY A 157 -0.65 17.67 -11.14
N THR A 158 0.17 16.71 -10.69
CA THR A 158 -0.27 15.35 -10.40
C THR A 158 -1.04 15.33 -9.08
N MET A 159 -2.21 14.68 -9.06
CA MET A 159 -2.97 14.43 -7.84
C MET A 159 -2.30 13.33 -7.02
N LEU A 160 -2.18 13.53 -5.73
CA LEU A 160 -1.53 12.61 -4.80
C LEU A 160 -2.55 12.02 -3.82
N VAL A 161 -2.61 10.69 -3.75
CA VAL A 161 -3.44 9.96 -2.79
C VAL A 161 -2.53 9.18 -1.84
N PHE A 162 -2.66 9.42 -0.55
CA PHE A 162 -1.83 8.81 0.46
C PHE A 162 -2.50 7.59 1.08
N ASP A 163 -1.73 6.51 1.23
CA ASP A 163 -2.06 5.31 1.98
C ASP A 163 -0.82 4.89 2.78
N CYS A 164 -0.85 5.07 4.10
CA CYS A 164 0.31 4.80 4.96
C CYS A 164 0.43 3.34 5.38
N GLY A 165 -0.69 2.59 5.43
CA GLY A 165 -0.75 1.32 6.13
C GLY A 165 -0.63 1.48 7.65
N TRP A 166 -0.58 0.36 8.38
CA TRP A 166 -0.40 0.34 9.83
C TRP A 166 1.07 0.56 10.20
N ASP A 167 1.30 1.45 11.15
CA ASP A 167 2.59 1.70 11.81
C ASP A 167 2.34 1.96 13.31
N ASP A 168 3.15 1.36 14.18
CA ASP A 168 3.03 1.55 15.63
C ASP A 168 3.35 3.01 16.05
N ASN A 169 4.13 3.75 15.24
CA ASN A 169 4.47 5.16 15.42
C ASN A 169 3.56 6.10 14.61
N LEU A 170 2.43 5.62 14.10
CA LEU A 170 1.50 6.42 13.29
C LEU A 170 0.95 7.60 14.10
N SER A 171 1.32 8.82 13.68
CA SER A 171 0.88 10.09 14.29
C SER A 171 0.89 11.21 13.27
N LEU A 172 0.13 12.28 13.52
CA LEU A 172 0.10 13.47 12.65
C LEU A 172 1.48 14.11 12.52
N GLU A 173 2.28 14.10 13.59
CA GLU A 173 3.62 14.67 13.59
C GLU A 173 4.58 13.90 12.69
N ASN A 174 4.62 12.57 12.83
CA ASN A 174 5.53 11.72 12.06
C ASN A 174 5.20 11.70 10.57
N TYR A 175 3.93 11.88 10.22
CA TYR A 175 3.45 11.83 8.83
C TYR A 175 3.07 13.19 8.25
N LYS A 176 3.39 14.29 8.96
CA LYS A 176 3.01 15.66 8.60
C LYS A 176 3.30 16.00 7.14
N GLU A 177 4.55 15.75 6.67
CA GLU A 177 4.94 16.10 5.30
C GLU A 177 4.15 15.31 4.24
N HIS A 178 3.76 14.06 4.52
CA HIS A 178 2.93 13.27 3.62
C HIS A 178 1.49 13.79 3.59
N LEU A 179 0.93 14.09 4.77
CA LEU A 179 -0.44 14.61 4.91
C LEU A 179 -0.60 15.98 4.24
N GLU A 180 0.33 16.90 4.45
CA GLU A 180 0.31 18.25 3.85
C GLU A 180 0.49 18.22 2.31
N LEU A 181 1.16 17.17 1.80
CA LEU A 181 1.41 17.03 0.38
C LEU A 181 0.28 16.34 -0.38
N ALA A 182 -0.43 15.41 0.25
CA ALA A 182 -1.49 14.63 -0.35
C ALA A 182 -2.74 15.47 -0.65
N ASP A 183 -3.46 15.13 -1.72
CA ASP A 183 -4.81 15.65 -2.00
C ASP A 183 -5.87 14.85 -1.27
N TYR A 184 -5.61 13.56 -1.06
CA TYR A 184 -6.48 12.63 -0.35
C TYR A 184 -5.68 11.71 0.55
N TYR A 185 -6.24 11.42 1.71
CA TYR A 185 -5.79 10.35 2.61
C TYR A 185 -6.97 9.41 2.88
N THR A 186 -6.76 8.12 2.70
CA THR A 186 -7.83 7.11 2.76
C THR A 186 -7.52 6.03 3.81
N PRO A 187 -7.42 6.39 5.11
CA PRO A 187 -7.12 5.43 6.17
C PRO A 187 -8.26 4.45 6.39
N ASN A 188 -7.94 3.26 6.93
CA ASN A 188 -8.93 2.45 7.62
C ASN A 188 -9.24 3.04 9.01
N GLN A 189 -10.28 2.53 9.67
CA GLN A 189 -10.69 3.01 10.99
C GLN A 189 -9.55 2.97 12.03
N LYS A 190 -8.80 1.86 12.10
CA LYS A 190 -7.70 1.70 13.06
C LYS A 190 -6.59 2.73 12.82
N GLU A 191 -6.23 2.94 11.57
CA GLU A 191 -5.23 3.93 11.16
C GLU A 191 -5.72 5.36 11.45
N ALA A 192 -6.98 5.67 11.13
CA ALA A 192 -7.56 6.99 11.39
C ALA A 192 -7.56 7.33 12.89
N LEU A 193 -8.03 6.42 13.74
CA LEU A 193 -8.01 6.60 15.19
C LEU A 193 -6.60 6.76 15.74
N LYS A 194 -5.65 5.93 15.24
CA LYS A 194 -4.26 5.96 15.71
C LYS A 194 -3.56 7.25 15.32
N ILE A 195 -3.65 7.69 14.06
CA ILE A 195 -2.95 8.89 13.58
C ILE A 195 -3.45 10.16 14.22
N THR A 196 -4.75 10.22 14.56
CA THR A 196 -5.40 11.39 15.16
C THR A 196 -5.48 11.36 16.68
N ASP A 197 -5.08 10.24 17.30
CA ASP A 197 -5.21 10.00 18.75
C ASP A 197 -6.66 10.22 19.24
N THR A 198 -7.64 9.68 18.49
CA THR A 198 -9.08 9.79 18.81
C THR A 198 -9.69 8.41 19.03
N ASP A 199 -10.92 8.40 19.56
CA ASP A 199 -11.64 7.19 19.97
C ASP A 199 -12.82 6.81 19.06
N THR A 200 -13.21 7.71 18.13
CA THR A 200 -14.28 7.43 17.15
C THR A 200 -13.90 7.89 15.73
N PRO A 201 -14.44 7.22 14.68
CA PRO A 201 -14.19 7.62 13.29
C PRO A 201 -14.62 9.06 12.98
N GLU A 202 -15.71 9.53 13.61
CA GLU A 202 -16.22 10.90 13.44
C GLU A 202 -15.22 11.92 13.97
N LYS A 203 -14.68 11.71 15.18
CA LYS A 203 -13.65 12.59 15.75
C LYS A 203 -12.37 12.54 14.93
N ALA A 204 -11.99 11.35 14.43
CA ALA A 204 -10.84 11.24 13.53
C ALA A 204 -11.06 12.02 12.23
N ALA A 205 -12.26 11.94 11.65
CA ALA A 205 -12.60 12.72 10.47
C ALA A 205 -12.58 14.23 10.72
N ASP A 206 -13.08 14.70 11.87
CA ASP A 206 -13.00 16.11 12.27
C ASP A 206 -11.55 16.61 12.35
N VAL A 207 -10.65 15.82 12.95
CA VAL A 207 -9.22 16.18 13.00
C VAL A 207 -8.60 16.21 11.60
N LEU A 208 -8.88 15.21 10.77
CA LEU A 208 -8.36 15.10 9.39
C LEU A 208 -8.93 16.20 8.48
N SER A 209 -10.10 16.75 8.76
CA SER A 209 -10.68 17.86 8.02
C SER A 209 -9.85 19.15 8.07
N ASN A 210 -8.90 19.25 8.99
CA ASN A 210 -7.92 20.34 9.00
C ASN A 210 -6.83 20.20 7.92
N TYR A 211 -6.67 19.03 7.33
CA TYR A 211 -5.70 18.71 6.28
C TYR A 211 -6.34 18.54 4.91
N PHE A 212 -7.59 18.07 4.86
CA PHE A 212 -8.26 17.65 3.62
C PHE A 212 -9.65 18.27 3.51
N GLU A 213 -9.99 18.80 2.33
CA GLU A 213 -11.35 19.26 2.01
C GLU A 213 -12.36 18.11 2.08
N LYS A 214 -11.93 16.90 1.68
CA LYS A 214 -12.75 15.69 1.72
C LYS A 214 -12.01 14.61 2.49
N VAL A 215 -12.63 14.12 3.54
CA VAL A 215 -12.11 13.04 4.39
C VAL A 215 -12.89 11.76 4.10
N ILE A 216 -12.18 10.65 3.93
CA ILE A 216 -12.75 9.32 3.74
C ILE A 216 -12.07 8.36 4.72
N VAL A 217 -12.86 7.78 5.64
CA VAL A 217 -12.38 6.75 6.57
C VAL A 217 -13.07 5.43 6.22
N LYS A 218 -12.29 4.38 5.92
CA LYS A 218 -12.79 3.03 5.59
C LYS A 218 -13.23 2.32 6.88
N LEU A 219 -14.47 1.80 6.92
CA LEU A 219 -15.10 1.17 8.10
C LEU A 219 -15.32 -0.34 7.93
N ASP A 220 -14.53 -0.99 7.06
CA ASP A 220 -14.61 -2.42 6.74
C ASP A 220 -16.02 -2.80 6.24
N LYS A 221 -16.69 -3.75 6.90
CA LYS A 221 -18.05 -4.21 6.54
C LYS A 221 -19.13 -3.13 6.71
N ASP A 222 -18.87 -2.09 7.47
CA ASP A 222 -19.80 -1.01 7.74
C ASP A 222 -19.69 0.13 6.69
N GLY A 223 -18.86 -0.06 5.64
CA GLY A 223 -18.72 0.86 4.53
C GLY A 223 -17.63 1.91 4.74
N CYS A 224 -17.96 3.19 4.60
CA CYS A 224 -17.04 4.30 4.83
C CYS A 224 -17.77 5.52 5.39
N LEU A 225 -17.04 6.30 6.19
CA LEU A 225 -17.45 7.63 6.63
C LEU A 225 -16.85 8.65 5.64
N GLY A 226 -17.70 9.47 5.03
CA GLY A 226 -17.30 10.63 4.22
C GLY A 226 -17.65 11.92 4.93
N MET A 227 -16.71 12.88 4.96
CA MET A 227 -16.91 14.24 5.43
C MET A 227 -16.40 15.22 4.38
N GLU A 228 -17.14 16.26 4.12
CA GLU A 228 -16.78 17.37 3.23
C GLU A 228 -16.99 18.69 4.00
N ASN A 229 -15.96 19.55 3.99
CA ASN A 229 -15.98 20.88 4.62
C ASN A 229 -16.69 21.92 3.76
#